data_80b341d4ddc12e3f03f7ed490b96cabe
#
_entry.id   80b341d4ddc12e3f03f7ed490b96cabe
#
_cell.length_a   1.000
_cell.length_b   1.000
_cell.length_c   1.000
_cell.angle_alpha   90.00
_cell.angle_beta   90.00
_cell.angle_gamma   90.00
#
_symmetry.space_group_name_H-M   'P 1'
#
loop_
_entity.id
_entity.type
_entity.pdbx_description
1 polymer ?
#
loop_
_entity_poly.entity_id
_entity_poly.type
_entity_poly.pdbx_seq_one_letter_code
_entity_poly.pdbx_strand_id
1 'polypeptide(L)'
;MAKTLTDDPDYESVIDSLYEKTKKGKIAWEGTEDPTKYRATVGDSISFVVFLYITKPDEQEAAHILRMHGPDDEPIFAVSTTTPDLNDDYYDKISEIYRLAGRIADKVDDQISQALKVLKKA
;
A
#
# COMPACT_ATOMS: atom_id res chain seq x y z
N MET A 1 6.44 -2.15 28.91
CA MET A 1 6.76 -3.54 28.57
C MET A 1 6.70 -3.72 27.06
N ALA A 2 7.76 -4.20 26.47
CA ALA A 2 7.78 -4.41 25.04
C ALA A 2 6.90 -5.60 24.69
N LYS A 3 5.96 -5.41 23.76
CA LYS A 3 5.18 -6.52 23.23
C LYS A 3 5.99 -7.17 22.12
N THR A 4 5.92 -8.47 22.04
CA THR A 4 6.47 -9.17 20.89
C THR A 4 5.50 -9.03 19.72
N LEU A 5 5.99 -9.22 18.51
CA LEU A 5 5.13 -9.15 17.31
C LEU A 5 3.99 -10.17 17.37
N THR A 6 4.25 -11.33 18.00
CA THR A 6 3.22 -12.38 18.12
C THR A 6 2.13 -12.01 19.13
N ASP A 7 2.40 -11.08 20.04
CA ASP A 7 1.45 -10.66 21.06
C ASP A 7 0.69 -9.41 20.62
N ASP A 8 0.97 -8.89 19.44
CA ASP A 8 0.35 -7.67 18.96
C ASP A 8 -0.51 -7.98 17.71
N PRO A 9 -1.83 -8.20 17.90
CA PRO A 9 -2.72 -8.47 16.78
C PRO A 9 -3.00 -7.25 15.90
N ASP A 10 -2.54 -6.07 16.32
CA ASP A 10 -2.98 -4.82 15.70
C ASP A 10 -2.42 -4.62 14.29
N TYR A 11 -1.29 -5.26 13.95
CA TYR A 11 -0.79 -5.19 12.57
C TYR A 11 -1.80 -5.71 11.56
N GLU A 12 -2.41 -6.85 11.87
CA GLU A 12 -3.39 -7.45 10.98
C GLU A 12 -4.62 -6.57 10.86
N SER A 13 -5.06 -6.00 11.98
CA SER A 13 -6.19 -5.07 12.00
C SER A 13 -5.91 -3.83 11.16
N VAL A 14 -4.69 -3.30 11.23
CA VAL A 14 -4.28 -2.15 10.43
C VAL A 14 -4.30 -2.50 8.95
N ILE A 15 -3.75 -3.65 8.58
CA ILE A 15 -3.72 -4.09 7.18
C ILE A 15 -5.15 -4.26 6.66
N ASP A 16 -6.03 -4.93 7.42
CA ASP A 16 -7.42 -5.14 7.05
C ASP A 16 -8.14 -3.81 6.84
N SER A 17 -7.98 -2.90 7.77
CA SER A 17 -8.66 -1.60 7.72
C SER A 17 -8.15 -0.77 6.54
N LEU A 18 -6.84 -0.74 6.33
CA LEU A 18 -6.24 -0.01 5.23
C LEU A 18 -6.69 -0.58 3.88
N TYR A 19 -6.72 -1.90 3.77
CA TYR A 19 -7.18 -2.58 2.56
C TYR A 19 -8.63 -2.22 2.25
N GLU A 20 -9.53 -2.34 3.25
CA GLU A 20 -10.95 -2.04 3.05
C GLU A 20 -11.16 -0.57 2.66
N LYS A 21 -10.49 0.35 3.32
CA LYS A 21 -10.62 1.78 3.00
C LYS A 21 -10.02 2.11 1.64
N THR A 22 -8.94 1.48 1.27
CA THR A 22 -8.34 1.66 -0.05
C THR A 22 -9.28 1.17 -1.14
N LYS A 23 -9.91 0.00 -0.95
CA LYS A 23 -10.89 -0.53 -1.89
C LYS A 23 -12.07 0.41 -2.09
N LYS A 24 -12.49 1.07 -1.03
CA LYS A 24 -13.63 2.01 -1.08
C LYS A 24 -13.26 3.38 -1.59
N GLY A 25 -12.00 3.60 -1.95
CA GLY A 25 -11.54 4.89 -2.44
C GLY A 25 -11.45 5.97 -1.37
N LYS A 26 -11.34 5.58 -0.10
CA LYS A 26 -11.30 6.52 1.02
C LYS A 26 -9.90 6.91 1.44
N ILE A 27 -8.87 6.31 0.85
CA ILE A 27 -7.48 6.64 1.13
C ILE A 27 -6.92 7.38 -0.07
N ALA A 28 -6.36 8.55 0.17
CA ALA A 28 -5.81 9.40 -0.88
C ALA A 28 -4.34 9.03 -1.12
N TRP A 29 -4.13 7.96 -1.86
CA TRP A 29 -2.77 7.55 -2.24
C TRP A 29 -2.18 8.52 -3.25
N GLU A 30 -0.92 8.86 -3.07
CA GLU A 30 -0.20 9.77 -3.95
C GLU A 30 1.09 9.12 -4.43
N GLY A 31 1.50 9.47 -5.64
CA GLY A 31 2.80 9.06 -6.16
C GLY A 31 3.93 9.77 -5.43
N THR A 32 5.13 9.20 -5.52
CA THR A 32 6.34 9.78 -4.98
C THR A 32 7.35 9.95 -6.11
N GLU A 33 8.55 10.41 -5.81
CA GLU A 33 9.62 10.49 -6.81
C GLU A 33 9.98 9.11 -7.36
N ASP A 34 9.74 8.07 -6.57
CA ASP A 34 9.95 6.69 -7.00
C ASP A 34 8.63 6.16 -7.60
N PRO A 35 8.61 5.80 -8.89
CA PRO A 35 7.38 5.32 -9.54
C PRO A 35 6.85 3.99 -8.97
N THR A 36 7.65 3.31 -8.14
CA THR A 36 7.24 2.06 -7.50
C THR A 36 6.80 2.26 -6.05
N LYS A 37 6.65 3.50 -5.62
CA LYS A 37 6.34 3.83 -4.22
C LYS A 37 5.19 4.82 -4.14
N TYR A 38 4.22 4.51 -3.30
CA TYR A 38 3.04 5.35 -3.07
C TYR A 38 2.90 5.66 -1.58
N ARG A 39 2.40 6.83 -1.28
CA ARG A 39 2.25 7.31 0.09
C ARG A 39 0.85 7.82 0.32
N ALA A 40 0.33 7.61 1.52
CA ALA A 40 -0.94 8.18 1.96
C ALA A 40 -0.81 8.68 3.38
N THR A 41 -1.35 9.87 3.64
CA THR A 41 -1.41 10.42 5.00
C THR A 41 -2.83 10.25 5.50
N VAL A 42 -2.97 9.67 6.69
CA VAL A 42 -4.26 9.40 7.31
C VAL A 42 -4.32 10.18 8.61
N GLY A 43 -5.28 11.09 8.71
CA GLY A 43 -5.32 12.01 9.84
C GLY A 43 -4.14 12.97 9.81
N ASP A 44 -3.74 13.45 10.98
CA ASP A 44 -2.70 14.48 11.10
C ASP A 44 -1.31 13.89 11.38
N SER A 45 -1.23 12.61 11.71
CA SER A 45 0.01 12.08 12.27
C SER A 45 0.43 10.70 11.79
N ILE A 46 -0.37 10.07 10.95
CA ILE A 46 -0.08 8.71 10.48
C ILE A 46 0.06 8.73 8.97
N SER A 47 1.11 8.10 8.46
CA SER A 47 1.25 7.89 7.03
C SER A 47 1.58 6.44 6.73
N PHE A 48 1.16 5.99 5.57
CA PHE A 48 1.46 4.67 5.06
C PHE A 48 2.25 4.81 3.77
N VAL A 49 3.21 3.92 3.59
CA VAL A 49 3.99 3.84 2.36
C VAL A 49 3.94 2.39 1.90
N VAL A 50 3.56 2.19 0.65
CA VAL A 50 3.57 0.86 0.04
C VAL A 50 4.46 0.93 -1.20
N PHE A 51 5.34 -0.06 -1.36
CA PHE A 51 6.28 -0.03 -2.48
C PHE A 51 6.69 -1.42 -2.91
N LEU A 52 7.20 -1.49 -4.13
CA LEU A 52 7.76 -2.70 -4.71
C LEU A 52 9.26 -2.73 -4.43
N TYR A 53 9.73 -3.84 -3.92
CA TYR A 53 11.15 -4.06 -3.65
C TYR A 53 11.63 -5.31 -4.38
N ILE A 54 12.68 -5.15 -5.17
CA ILE A 54 13.24 -6.27 -5.93
C ILE A 54 14.25 -6.98 -5.02
N THR A 55 13.90 -8.20 -4.58
CA THR A 55 14.72 -8.96 -3.64
C THR A 55 15.84 -9.72 -4.33
N LYS A 56 15.55 -10.23 -5.54
CA LYS A 56 16.52 -10.99 -6.33
C LYS A 56 16.40 -10.57 -7.79
N PRO A 57 17.13 -9.53 -8.21
CA PRO A 57 17.00 -9.01 -9.57
C PRO A 57 17.27 -10.05 -10.66
N ASP A 58 18.22 -10.94 -10.44
CA ASP A 58 18.58 -11.97 -11.41
C ASP A 58 17.48 -13.00 -11.62
N GLU A 59 16.65 -13.20 -10.61
CA GLU A 59 15.53 -14.16 -10.64
C GLU A 59 14.20 -13.45 -10.82
N GLN A 60 14.21 -12.13 -10.94
CA GLN A 60 13.02 -11.29 -11.07
C GLN A 60 12.05 -11.47 -9.89
N GLU A 61 12.59 -11.79 -8.73
CA GLU A 61 11.78 -11.85 -7.52
C GLU A 61 11.60 -10.47 -6.94
N ALA A 62 10.38 -10.19 -6.51
CA ALA A 62 10.02 -8.92 -5.91
C ALA A 62 9.07 -9.15 -4.74
N ALA A 63 9.07 -8.20 -3.82
CA ALA A 63 8.15 -8.20 -2.69
C ALA A 63 7.45 -6.85 -2.62
N HIS A 64 6.22 -6.87 -2.15
CA HIS A 64 5.52 -5.63 -1.80
C HIS A 64 5.73 -5.38 -0.32
N ILE A 65 6.08 -4.15 0.02
CA ILE A 65 6.35 -3.77 1.40
C ILE A 65 5.37 -2.66 1.80
N LEU A 66 4.77 -2.82 2.96
CA LEU A 66 3.90 -1.82 3.55
C LEU A 66 4.55 -1.32 4.85
N ARG A 67 4.73 -0.01 4.95
CA ARG A 67 5.26 0.64 6.16
C ARG A 67 4.24 1.62 6.70
N MET A 68 4.21 1.73 8.04
CA MET A 68 3.45 2.75 8.72
C MET A 68 4.41 3.66 9.46
N HIS A 69 4.20 4.96 9.34
CA HIS A 69 5.02 6.00 9.97
C HIS A 69 4.17 6.84 10.91
N GLY A 70 4.78 7.29 12.00
CA GLY A 70 4.15 8.15 12.99
C GLY A 70 4.33 9.63 12.69
N PRO A 71 4.02 10.51 13.68
CA PRO A 71 3.97 11.96 13.47
C PRO A 71 5.27 12.60 13.00
N ASP A 72 6.40 12.08 13.42
CA ASP A 72 7.71 12.60 13.05
C ASP A 72 8.34 11.80 11.92
N ASP A 73 7.50 11.11 11.16
CA ASP A 73 7.93 10.22 10.07
C ASP A 73 8.78 9.05 10.56
N GLU A 74 8.71 8.74 11.84
CA GLU A 74 9.40 7.58 12.39
C GLU A 74 8.67 6.30 11.97
N PRO A 75 9.43 5.26 11.55
CA PRO A 75 8.79 3.99 11.20
C PRO A 75 8.25 3.30 12.44
N ILE A 76 6.97 2.91 12.39
CA ILE A 76 6.29 2.20 13.46
C ILE A 76 6.36 0.69 13.20
N PHE A 77 6.04 0.28 11.98
CA PHE A 77 6.24 -1.11 11.57
C PHE A 77 6.39 -1.20 10.06
N ALA A 78 6.91 -2.34 9.62
CA ALA A 78 6.98 -2.69 8.21
C ALA A 78 6.67 -4.17 8.06
N VAL A 79 5.84 -4.51 7.09
CA VAL A 79 5.54 -5.90 6.72
C VAL A 79 5.67 -6.05 5.22
N SER A 80 5.98 -7.26 4.78
CA SER A 80 6.14 -7.53 3.36
C SER A 80 5.50 -8.85 2.99
N THR A 81 5.37 -9.09 1.70
CA THR A 81 4.86 -10.37 1.20
C THR A 81 5.84 -11.52 1.47
N THR A 82 7.02 -11.22 2.00
CA THR A 82 8.00 -12.23 2.40
C THR A 82 8.17 -12.33 3.93
N THR A 83 7.38 -11.57 4.70
CA THR A 83 7.48 -11.59 6.15
C THR A 83 7.06 -12.97 6.68
N PRO A 84 7.93 -13.66 7.44
CA PRO A 84 7.54 -14.92 8.08
C PRO A 84 6.38 -14.70 9.03
N ASP A 85 5.59 -15.73 9.26
CA ASP A 85 4.48 -15.74 10.21
C ASP A 85 3.29 -14.85 9.81
N LEU A 86 3.38 -14.17 8.67
CA LEU A 86 2.23 -13.45 8.14
C LEU A 86 1.37 -14.43 7.35
N ASN A 87 0.07 -14.38 7.58
CA ASN A 87 -0.89 -15.24 6.88
C ASN A 87 -0.92 -14.90 5.38
N ASP A 88 -1.09 -15.91 4.53
CA ASP A 88 -1.16 -15.74 3.08
C ASP A 88 -2.22 -14.71 2.65
N ASP A 89 -3.34 -14.64 3.37
CA ASP A 89 -4.37 -13.64 3.09
C ASP A 89 -3.84 -12.20 3.21
N TYR A 90 -2.90 -11.98 4.12
CA TYR A 90 -2.29 -10.66 4.28
C TYR A 90 -1.27 -10.36 3.20
N TYR A 91 -0.60 -11.38 2.68
CA TYR A 91 0.27 -11.19 1.51
C TYR A 91 -0.54 -10.65 0.34
N ASP A 92 -1.69 -11.28 0.08
CA ASP A 92 -2.58 -10.86 -1.01
C ASP A 92 -3.10 -9.44 -0.77
N LYS A 93 -3.44 -9.11 0.46
CA LYS A 93 -3.93 -7.78 0.81
C LYS A 93 -2.86 -6.71 0.60
N ILE A 94 -1.62 -6.96 0.99
CA ILE A 94 -0.52 -6.02 0.80
C ILE A 94 -0.29 -5.78 -0.70
N SER A 95 -0.26 -6.85 -1.48
CA SER A 95 -0.10 -6.75 -2.94
C SER A 95 -1.25 -5.98 -3.56
N GLU A 96 -2.46 -6.21 -3.10
CA GLU A 96 -3.65 -5.54 -3.61
C GLU A 96 -3.67 -4.06 -3.21
N ILE A 97 -3.21 -3.73 -1.99
CA ILE A 97 -3.07 -2.33 -1.57
C ILE A 97 -2.11 -1.62 -2.51
N TYR A 98 -0.99 -2.25 -2.85
CA TYR A 98 -0.02 -1.66 -3.78
C TYR A 98 -0.67 -1.39 -5.15
N ARG A 99 -1.38 -2.36 -5.68
CA ARG A 99 -2.05 -2.22 -6.98
C ARG A 99 -3.08 -1.10 -6.96
N LEU A 100 -3.91 -1.07 -5.91
CA LEU A 100 -4.96 -0.06 -5.77
C LEU A 100 -4.37 1.33 -5.51
N ALA A 101 -3.30 1.41 -4.73
CA ALA A 101 -2.62 2.67 -4.46
C ALA A 101 -2.12 3.30 -5.76
N GLY A 102 -1.50 2.50 -6.63
CA GLY A 102 -1.05 2.99 -7.92
C GLY A 102 -2.20 3.46 -8.79
N ARG A 103 -3.29 2.71 -8.81
CA ARG A 103 -4.48 3.08 -9.58
C ARG A 103 -5.07 4.40 -9.10
N ILE A 104 -5.12 4.61 -7.79
CA ILE A 104 -5.64 5.85 -7.19
C ILE A 104 -4.67 7.01 -7.44
N ALA A 105 -3.38 6.80 -7.17
CA ALA A 105 -2.36 7.84 -7.31
C ALA A 105 -2.25 8.34 -8.76
N ASP A 106 -2.33 7.42 -9.71
CA ASP A 106 -2.20 7.73 -11.14
C ASP A 106 -3.53 8.16 -11.76
N LYS A 107 -4.61 8.15 -10.98
CA LYS A 107 -5.95 8.55 -11.43
C LYS A 107 -6.39 7.78 -12.68
N VAL A 108 -6.12 6.49 -12.68
CA VAL A 108 -6.38 5.63 -13.83
C VAL A 108 -7.86 5.64 -14.23
N ASP A 109 -8.75 5.61 -13.25
CA ASP A 109 -10.19 5.61 -13.52
C ASP A 109 -10.63 6.92 -14.21
N ASP A 110 -10.06 8.05 -13.78
CA ASP A 110 -10.34 9.35 -14.41
C ASP A 110 -9.84 9.37 -15.84
N GLN A 111 -8.65 8.82 -16.08
CA GLN A 111 -8.08 8.75 -17.42
C GLN A 111 -8.91 7.86 -18.34
N ILE A 112 -9.38 6.72 -17.83
CA ILE A 112 -10.24 5.83 -18.61
C ILE A 112 -11.56 6.54 -18.95
N SER A 113 -12.18 7.20 -17.99
CA SER A 113 -13.42 7.96 -18.22
C SER A 113 -13.21 9.04 -19.28
N GLN A 114 -12.09 9.74 -19.22
CA GLN A 114 -11.77 10.78 -20.19
C GLN A 114 -11.59 10.18 -21.59
N ALA A 115 -10.88 9.05 -21.67
CA ALA A 115 -10.68 8.37 -22.95
C ALA A 115 -12.01 7.92 -23.56
N LEU A 116 -12.91 7.40 -22.74
CA LEU A 116 -14.24 6.99 -23.21
C LEU A 116 -15.03 8.17 -23.78
N LYS A 117 -14.96 9.33 -23.13
CA LYS A 117 -15.61 10.54 -23.62
C LYS A 117 -15.07 10.97 -24.97
N VAL A 118 -13.74 10.94 -25.12
CA VAL A 118 -13.09 11.30 -26.38
C VAL A 118 -13.47 10.32 -27.49
N LEU A 119 -13.45 9.02 -27.19
CA LEU A 119 -13.78 7.99 -28.17
C LEU A 119 -15.24 8.07 -28.63
N LYS A 120 -16.16 8.44 -27.74
CA LYS A 120 -17.58 8.60 -28.13
C LYS A 120 -17.82 9.76 -29.06
N LYS A 121 -16.93 10.75 -29.05
CA LYS A 121 -17.04 11.91 -29.94
C LYS A 121 -16.32 11.73 -31.27
N ALA A 122 -15.49 10.71 -31.34
CA ALA A 122 -14.72 10.46 -32.56
C ALA A 122 -15.55 9.87 -33.70
#